data_32cbb6f8bce8c4987aa420734cd4ed3d
#
_entry.id   32cbb6f8bce8c4987aa420734cd4ed3d
#
_cell.length_a   1.000
_cell.length_b   1.000
_cell.length_c   1.000
_cell.angle_alpha   90.00
_cell.angle_beta   90.00
_cell.angle_gamma   90.00
#
_symmetry.space_group_name_H-M   'P 1'
#
loop_
_entity.id
_entity.type
_entity.pdbx_description
1 polymer ?
#
loop_
_entity_poly.entity_id
_entity_poly.type
_entity_poly.pdbx_seq_one_letter_code
_entity_poly.pdbx_strand_id
1 'polypeptide(L)'
;HDLVVGMSSTRTATRTDGYTSVAGWSYVIPNIYTWDGNAPAPTYSKTGAWRTQITQQTGLFASARWRLADPLSVLTGLRLTDWHRHSDTYGTTGAYAGRSAIQDENRKVTPFIGAVYDITPTLSAYASYARIFNPQNYKDRNNNPLSPVIGSNAEAGLKAELFERRIQAHFAVFQTKQDNFGVRDSAITTPLPDGSLPYVAVNGTKSTGFELEFAGMATRQWRVSAGLTRAKVTRAPTDLIYANMPDYLLQLGTDYQLSGALAPLSVGGNLTWQSAIEGFNIPHPSGTVTVKQSPKAILNLRASWQFNPKVSATLAVNN
;
A
#
# COMPACT_ATOMS: atom_id res chain seq x y z
N HIS A 1 -27.87 6.07 18.27
CA HIS A 1 -26.46 6.36 18.54
C HIS A 1 -25.75 5.06 18.84
N ASP A 2 -24.59 4.84 18.22
CA ASP A 2 -23.79 3.63 18.43
C ASP A 2 -22.44 4.08 18.99
N LEU A 3 -21.96 3.42 20.02
CA LEU A 3 -20.65 3.66 20.64
C LEU A 3 -19.83 2.37 20.61
N VAL A 4 -18.60 2.47 20.14
CA VAL A 4 -17.63 1.36 20.16
C VAL A 4 -16.40 1.83 20.92
N VAL A 5 -15.98 1.05 21.91
CA VAL A 5 -14.72 1.25 22.65
C VAL A 5 -13.94 -0.05 22.58
N GLY A 6 -12.64 0.05 22.36
CA GLY A 6 -11.81 -1.14 22.24
C GLY A 6 -10.34 -0.88 22.55
N MET A 7 -9.64 -1.98 22.73
CA MET A 7 -8.19 -2.02 22.91
C MET A 7 -7.57 -3.00 21.93
N SER A 8 -6.39 -2.68 21.46
CA SER A 8 -5.56 -3.59 20.65
C SER A 8 -4.15 -3.62 21.20
N SER A 9 -3.53 -4.80 21.22
CA SER A 9 -2.11 -4.94 21.54
C SER A 9 -1.49 -5.93 20.56
N THR A 10 -0.39 -5.51 19.96
CA THR A 10 0.35 -6.34 19.00
C THR A 10 1.82 -6.33 19.39
N ARG A 11 2.44 -7.51 19.39
CA ARG A 11 3.88 -7.67 19.51
C ARG A 11 4.39 -8.53 18.38
N THR A 12 5.31 -7.98 17.60
CA THR A 12 5.96 -8.67 16.50
C THR A 12 7.44 -8.83 16.84
N ALA A 13 7.95 -10.05 16.72
CA ALA A 13 9.37 -10.34 16.83
C ALA A 13 9.83 -10.96 15.50
N THR A 14 10.78 -10.29 14.83
CA THR A 14 11.33 -10.74 13.56
C THR A 14 12.81 -11.05 13.77
N ARG A 15 13.19 -12.31 13.54
CA ARG A 15 14.59 -12.72 13.53
C ARG A 15 15.13 -12.64 12.11
N THR A 16 16.29 -12.02 11.96
CA THR A 16 17.05 -11.96 10.71
C THR A 16 18.41 -12.60 10.97
N ASP A 17 18.64 -13.75 10.35
CA ASP A 17 19.95 -14.44 10.41
C ASP A 17 20.93 -13.74 9.45
N GLY A 18 22.18 -13.63 9.85
CA GLY A 18 23.25 -13.12 9.00
C GLY A 18 23.75 -14.19 8.05
N TYR A 19 23.95 -13.80 6.79
CA TYR A 19 24.53 -14.64 5.75
C TYR A 19 25.72 -13.91 5.11
N THR A 20 26.68 -14.68 4.64
CA THR A 20 27.76 -14.19 3.78
C THR A 20 27.78 -15.03 2.49
N SER A 21 28.08 -14.41 1.37
CA SER A 21 28.35 -15.16 0.13
C SER A 21 29.63 -15.96 0.28
N VAL A 22 29.65 -17.17 -0.28
CA VAL A 22 30.88 -17.95 -0.35
C VAL A 22 31.88 -17.20 -1.26
N ALA A 23 33.11 -17.11 -0.82
CA ALA A 23 34.16 -16.39 -1.54
C ALA A 23 34.31 -16.93 -2.97
N GLY A 24 34.54 -16.05 -3.93
CA GLY A 24 34.76 -16.38 -5.32
C GLY A 24 33.51 -16.41 -6.22
N TRP A 25 32.29 -16.25 -5.65
CA TRP A 25 31.13 -16.06 -6.51
C TRP A 25 31.14 -14.65 -7.11
N SER A 26 31.20 -14.59 -8.41
CA SER A 26 31.08 -13.36 -9.21
C SER A 26 30.40 -13.71 -10.52
N TYR A 27 29.36 -12.98 -10.84
CA TYR A 27 28.69 -13.10 -12.13
C TYR A 27 28.51 -11.73 -12.75
N VAL A 28 29.13 -11.54 -13.90
CA VAL A 28 29.00 -10.33 -14.70
C VAL A 28 28.15 -10.65 -15.91
N ILE A 29 27.07 -9.89 -16.10
CA ILE A 29 26.25 -9.98 -17.30
C ILE A 29 27.03 -9.34 -18.46
N PRO A 30 27.50 -10.11 -19.46
CA PRO A 30 28.34 -9.57 -20.52
C PRO A 30 27.60 -8.55 -21.39
N ASN A 31 26.32 -8.81 -21.64
CA ASN A 31 25.45 -7.93 -22.40
C ASN A 31 23.99 -8.12 -21.95
N ILE A 32 23.40 -7.08 -21.38
CA ILE A 32 22.02 -7.11 -20.89
C ILE A 32 20.99 -7.36 -22.01
N TYR A 33 21.28 -6.97 -23.24
CA TYR A 33 20.35 -7.11 -24.37
C TYR A 33 20.30 -8.52 -24.95
N THR A 34 21.32 -9.35 -24.70
CA THR A 34 21.39 -10.74 -25.15
C THR A 34 21.38 -11.75 -24.01
N TRP A 35 21.22 -11.27 -22.78
CA TRP A 35 21.16 -12.12 -21.61
C TRP A 35 19.84 -12.90 -21.56
N ASP A 36 19.95 -14.21 -21.36
CA ASP A 36 18.82 -15.14 -21.31
C ASP A 36 18.05 -15.13 -19.98
N GLY A 37 18.42 -14.25 -19.04
CA GLY A 37 17.80 -14.17 -17.70
C GLY A 37 18.40 -15.15 -16.68
N ASN A 38 19.32 -16.01 -17.07
CA ASN A 38 19.94 -17.00 -16.21
C ASN A 38 21.25 -16.48 -15.61
N ALA A 39 21.38 -16.62 -14.30
CA ALA A 39 22.63 -16.41 -13.57
C ALA A 39 22.84 -17.57 -12.59
N PRO A 40 24.08 -18.02 -12.39
CA PRO A 40 24.38 -19.00 -11.34
C PRO A 40 23.90 -18.45 -9.99
N ALA A 41 23.17 -19.25 -9.23
CA ALA A 41 22.75 -18.85 -7.89
C ALA A 41 23.98 -18.71 -6.97
N PRO A 42 24.12 -17.59 -6.23
CA PRO A 42 25.19 -17.49 -5.25
C PRO A 42 24.98 -18.49 -4.10
N THR A 43 26.06 -19.09 -3.64
CA THR A 43 26.03 -19.92 -2.45
C THR A 43 26.22 -19.03 -1.22
N TYR A 44 25.33 -19.17 -0.24
CA TYR A 44 25.40 -18.44 1.02
C TYR A 44 25.65 -19.37 2.20
N SER A 45 26.47 -18.92 3.13
CA SER A 45 26.71 -19.57 4.41
C SER A 45 26.19 -18.70 5.54
N LYS A 46 25.57 -19.29 6.56
CA LYS A 46 25.19 -18.58 7.79
C LYS A 46 26.44 -18.11 8.54
N THR A 47 26.46 -16.86 8.92
CA THR A 47 27.54 -16.32 9.76
C THR A 47 27.45 -16.77 11.22
N GLY A 48 26.29 -17.28 11.65
CA GLY A 48 26.00 -17.55 13.07
C GLY A 48 25.51 -16.32 13.83
N ALA A 49 25.68 -15.12 13.30
CA ALA A 49 25.13 -13.91 13.87
C ALA A 49 23.66 -13.75 13.49
N TRP A 50 22.87 -13.11 14.36
CA TRP A 50 21.47 -12.74 14.03
C TRP A 50 21.05 -11.47 14.75
N ARG A 51 19.96 -10.90 14.30
CA ARG A 51 19.28 -9.77 14.93
C ARG A 51 17.80 -10.13 15.15
N THR A 52 17.28 -9.79 16.31
CA THR A 52 15.84 -9.87 16.60
C THR A 52 15.30 -8.46 16.73
N GLN A 53 14.41 -8.07 15.84
CA GLN A 53 13.66 -6.82 15.93
C GLN A 53 12.33 -7.08 16.63
N ILE A 54 12.07 -6.32 17.68
CA ILE A 54 10.82 -6.37 18.44
C ILE A 54 10.10 -5.05 18.22
N THR A 55 8.84 -5.14 17.77
CA THR A 55 7.93 -4.00 17.66
C THR A 55 6.69 -4.31 18.49
N GLN A 56 6.33 -3.39 19.38
CA GLN A 56 5.13 -3.46 20.21
C GLN A 56 4.26 -2.25 19.94
N GLN A 57 2.97 -2.47 19.78
CA GLN A 57 1.99 -1.40 19.63
C GLN A 57 0.78 -1.72 20.49
N THR A 58 0.41 -0.78 21.35
CA THR A 58 -0.83 -0.83 22.13
C THR A 58 -1.68 0.37 21.79
N GLY A 59 -2.97 0.16 21.61
CA GLY A 59 -3.89 1.23 21.26
C GLY A 59 -5.22 1.08 21.99
N LEU A 60 -5.68 2.19 22.55
CA LEU A 60 -7.05 2.36 23.01
C LEU A 60 -7.80 3.20 21.98
N PHE A 61 -9.03 2.83 21.65
CA PHE A 61 -9.83 3.61 20.73
C PHE A 61 -11.29 3.71 21.19
N ALA A 62 -11.91 4.81 20.82
CA ALA A 62 -13.33 5.03 20.96
C ALA A 62 -13.86 5.67 19.68
N SER A 63 -15.04 5.24 19.25
CA SER A 63 -15.76 5.84 18.12
C SER A 63 -17.26 5.85 18.41
N ALA A 64 -17.92 6.89 17.92
CA ALA A 64 -19.36 7.06 18.05
C ALA A 64 -19.99 7.44 16.72
N ARG A 65 -21.15 6.87 16.44
CA ARG A 65 -22.05 7.26 15.36
C ARG A 65 -23.25 7.98 15.94
N TRP A 66 -23.43 9.23 15.51
CA TRP A 66 -24.50 10.11 15.93
C TRP A 66 -25.50 10.26 14.79
N ARG A 67 -26.72 9.81 14.97
CA ARG A 67 -27.82 10.17 14.07
C ARG A 67 -28.41 11.49 14.52
N LEU A 68 -28.04 12.57 13.81
CA LEU A 68 -28.48 13.91 14.12
C LEU A 68 -29.86 14.23 13.53
N ALA A 69 -30.15 13.61 12.38
CA ALA A 69 -31.46 13.60 11.72
C ALA A 69 -31.57 12.32 10.87
N ASP A 70 -32.75 12.01 10.34
CA ASP A 70 -32.93 10.83 9.50
C ASP A 70 -31.93 10.75 8.33
N PRO A 71 -31.67 11.87 7.57
CA PRO A 71 -30.71 11.82 6.48
C PRO A 71 -29.25 12.05 6.94
N LEU A 72 -28.98 12.46 8.20
CA LEU A 72 -27.65 12.90 8.63
C LEU A 72 -27.08 12.04 9.77
N SER A 73 -25.99 11.36 9.46
CA SER A 73 -25.15 10.67 10.46
C SER A 73 -23.76 11.30 10.53
N VAL A 74 -23.25 11.49 11.75
CA VAL A 74 -21.89 11.96 12.01
C VAL A 74 -21.14 10.85 12.73
N LEU A 75 -19.91 10.57 12.31
CA LEU A 75 -18.98 9.65 12.95
C LEU A 75 -17.85 10.45 13.57
N THR A 76 -17.53 10.14 14.81
CA THR A 76 -16.39 10.71 15.51
C THR A 76 -15.60 9.61 16.17
N GLY A 77 -14.32 9.79 16.31
CA GLY A 77 -13.50 8.85 17.05
C GLY A 77 -12.09 9.34 17.27
N LEU A 78 -11.43 8.65 18.16
CA LEU A 78 -10.02 8.86 18.46
C LEU A 78 -9.34 7.54 18.80
N ARG A 79 -8.05 7.50 18.54
CA ARG A 79 -7.16 6.41 18.97
C ARG A 79 -5.98 7.00 19.71
N LEU A 80 -5.67 6.44 20.86
CA LEU A 80 -4.45 6.66 21.60
C LEU A 80 -3.51 5.48 21.36
N THR A 81 -2.30 5.76 20.90
CA THR A 81 -1.33 4.73 20.52
C THR A 81 -0.03 4.91 21.27
N ASP A 82 0.45 3.82 21.88
CA ASP A 82 1.83 3.64 22.32
C ASP A 82 2.53 2.69 21.37
N TRP A 83 3.73 3.05 20.93
CA TRP A 83 4.51 2.27 20.00
C TRP A 83 5.99 2.25 20.40
N HIS A 84 6.55 1.04 20.51
CA HIS A 84 7.93 0.79 20.92
C HIS A 84 8.60 -0.12 19.92
N ARG A 85 9.85 0.16 19.61
CA ARG A 85 10.66 -0.68 18.74
C ARG A 85 12.10 -0.69 19.18
N HIS A 86 12.71 -1.87 19.16
CA HIS A 86 14.14 -2.05 19.33
C HIS A 86 14.64 -3.26 18.56
N SER A 87 15.98 -3.34 18.41
CA SER A 87 16.66 -4.47 17.79
C SER A 87 17.73 -4.98 18.74
N ASP A 88 17.68 -6.27 19.06
CA ASP A 88 18.72 -6.98 19.80
C ASP A 88 19.62 -7.74 18.81
N THR A 89 20.92 -7.51 18.89
CA THR A 89 21.92 -8.12 18.02
C THR A 89 22.71 -9.16 18.78
N TYR A 90 23.01 -10.28 18.11
CA TYR A 90 23.77 -11.40 18.63
C TYR A 90 24.93 -11.70 17.69
N GLY A 91 26.10 -11.94 18.25
CA GLY A 91 27.31 -12.28 17.51
C GLY A 91 27.30 -13.69 16.95
N THR A 92 28.37 -14.04 16.22
CA THR A 92 28.53 -15.36 15.58
C THR A 92 28.54 -16.54 16.55
N THR A 93 28.93 -16.32 17.79
CA THR A 93 28.90 -17.31 18.88
C THR A 93 27.55 -17.41 19.59
N GLY A 94 26.56 -16.59 19.18
CA GLY A 94 25.27 -16.49 19.86
C GLY A 94 25.27 -15.55 21.08
N ALA A 95 26.40 -14.94 21.41
CA ALA A 95 26.48 -13.98 22.50
C ALA A 95 25.70 -12.69 22.16
N TYR A 96 24.99 -12.17 23.17
CA TYR A 96 24.30 -10.86 23.02
C TYR A 96 25.33 -9.74 22.80
N ALA A 97 25.19 -9.00 21.72
CA ALA A 97 26.11 -7.95 21.30
C ALA A 97 25.57 -6.53 21.55
N GLY A 98 24.29 -6.39 21.88
CA GLY A 98 23.73 -5.10 22.26
C GLY A 98 22.34 -4.84 21.66
N ARG A 99 21.74 -3.74 22.15
CA ARG A 99 20.43 -3.24 21.71
C ARG A 99 20.62 -1.95 20.94
N SER A 100 19.90 -1.81 19.84
CA SER A 100 19.94 -0.63 18.98
C SER A 100 18.56 -0.26 18.44
N ALA A 101 18.47 0.86 17.75
CA ALA A 101 17.27 1.35 17.10
C ALA A 101 16.07 1.43 18.06
N ILE A 102 16.29 1.96 19.26
CA ILE A 102 15.23 2.20 20.24
C ILE A 102 14.41 3.40 19.74
N GLN A 103 13.12 3.17 19.57
CA GLN A 103 12.14 4.20 19.22
C GLN A 103 10.93 4.01 20.14
N ASP A 104 10.54 5.10 20.78
CA ASP A 104 9.42 5.14 21.71
C ASP A 104 8.50 6.29 21.37
N GLU A 105 7.27 5.97 20.99
CA GLU A 105 6.24 6.93 20.65
C GLU A 105 5.05 6.70 21.58
N ASN A 106 4.92 7.57 22.57
CA ASN A 106 3.93 7.40 23.62
C ASN A 106 2.76 8.37 23.42
N ARG A 107 1.54 7.89 23.72
CA ARG A 107 0.30 8.67 23.80
C ARG A 107 0.00 9.48 22.53
N LYS A 108 0.23 8.87 21.35
CA LYS A 108 -0.10 9.53 20.08
C LYS A 108 -1.59 9.45 19.82
N VAL A 109 -2.21 10.63 19.76
CA VAL A 109 -3.65 10.77 19.54
C VAL A 109 -3.92 10.98 18.05
N THR A 110 -4.74 10.11 17.47
CA THR A 110 -5.21 10.19 16.08
C THR A 110 -6.72 10.29 16.04
N PRO A 111 -7.29 11.52 16.00
CA PRO A 111 -8.72 11.72 15.86
C PRO A 111 -9.19 11.56 14.42
N PHE A 112 -10.48 11.24 14.26
CA PHE A 112 -11.18 11.34 12.99
C PHE A 112 -12.60 11.87 13.18
N ILE A 113 -13.13 12.46 12.13
CA ILE A 113 -14.53 12.89 12.02
C ILE A 113 -15.00 12.61 10.59
N GLY A 114 -16.24 12.20 10.45
CA GLY A 114 -16.91 12.04 9.17
C GLY A 114 -18.39 12.34 9.28
N ALA A 115 -19.00 12.73 8.17
CA ALA A 115 -20.42 12.92 8.06
C ALA A 115 -20.93 12.19 6.79
N VAL A 116 -22.11 11.61 6.91
CA VAL A 116 -22.85 10.99 5.78
C VAL A 116 -24.23 11.63 5.75
N TYR A 117 -24.60 12.11 4.57
CA TYR A 117 -25.92 12.69 4.31
C TYR A 117 -26.63 11.89 3.21
N ASP A 118 -27.72 11.26 3.55
CA ASP A 118 -28.56 10.50 2.62
C ASP A 118 -29.43 11.46 1.82
N ILE A 119 -29.04 11.74 0.57
CA ILE A 119 -29.75 12.64 -0.36
C ILE A 119 -31.05 11.98 -0.80
N THR A 120 -31.00 10.68 -1.09
CA THR A 120 -32.14 9.82 -1.38
C THR A 120 -31.93 8.45 -0.72
N PRO A 121 -32.91 7.54 -0.73
CA PRO A 121 -32.70 6.17 -0.21
C PRO A 121 -31.60 5.35 -0.94
N THR A 122 -31.11 5.85 -2.08
CA THR A 122 -30.08 5.16 -2.90
C THR A 122 -28.88 6.03 -3.23
N LEU A 123 -28.84 7.27 -2.75
CA LEU A 123 -27.73 8.20 -2.98
C LEU A 123 -27.35 8.90 -1.69
N SER A 124 -26.10 8.78 -1.28
CA SER A 124 -25.53 9.46 -0.12
C SER A 124 -24.30 10.25 -0.52
N ALA A 125 -24.12 11.42 0.08
CA ALA A 125 -22.88 12.18 0.09
C ALA A 125 -22.17 11.98 1.42
N TYR A 126 -20.84 12.03 1.40
CA TYR A 126 -20.04 11.97 2.63
C TYR A 126 -18.82 12.87 2.55
N ALA A 127 -18.32 13.23 3.73
CA ALA A 127 -17.03 13.86 3.90
C ALA A 127 -16.36 13.34 5.17
N SER A 128 -15.04 13.24 5.15
CA SER A 128 -14.26 12.77 6.30
C SER A 128 -12.93 13.50 6.43
N TYR A 129 -12.45 13.56 7.67
CA TYR A 129 -11.12 14.03 8.01
C TYR A 129 -10.52 13.15 9.08
N ALA A 130 -9.29 12.69 8.87
CA ALA A 130 -8.57 11.86 9.82
C ALA A 130 -7.11 12.32 9.97
N ARG A 131 -6.56 12.19 11.18
CA ARG A 131 -5.11 12.35 11.41
C ARG A 131 -4.40 11.04 11.12
N ILE A 132 -3.14 11.16 10.72
CA ILE A 132 -2.26 10.04 10.38
C ILE A 132 -1.10 10.01 11.38
N PHE A 133 -0.80 8.82 11.88
CA PHE A 133 0.39 8.50 12.65
C PHE A 133 0.92 7.15 12.14
N ASN A 134 2.11 7.16 11.54
CA ASN A 134 2.72 5.97 10.97
C ASN A 134 4.21 5.91 11.33
N PRO A 135 4.63 5.08 12.30
CA PRO A 135 6.03 4.88 12.62
C PRO A 135 6.82 4.36 11.41
N GLN A 136 8.06 4.84 11.25
CA GLN A 136 8.92 4.46 10.14
C GLN A 136 10.23 3.85 10.63
N ASN A 137 10.86 3.06 9.76
CA ASN A 137 12.05 2.27 10.08
C ASN A 137 13.36 2.91 9.59
N TYR A 138 13.28 4.12 9.05
CA TYR A 138 14.42 4.81 8.48
C TYR A 138 15.27 5.47 9.54
N LYS A 139 16.54 5.66 9.24
CA LYS A 139 17.51 6.33 10.10
C LYS A 139 18.18 7.47 9.32
N ASP A 140 18.55 8.51 10.05
CA ASP A 140 19.33 9.61 9.51
C ASP A 140 20.81 9.23 9.32
N ARG A 141 21.61 10.16 8.78
CA ARG A 141 23.06 10.01 8.57
C ARG A 141 23.86 9.79 9.86
N ASN A 142 23.31 10.13 11.00
CA ASN A 142 23.90 9.93 12.31
C ASN A 142 23.43 8.63 12.97
N ASN A 143 22.76 7.74 12.21
CA ASN A 143 22.19 6.49 12.68
C ASN A 143 21.04 6.65 13.70
N ASN A 144 20.42 7.83 13.81
CA ASN A 144 19.25 8.07 14.63
C ASN A 144 17.97 7.69 13.87
N PRO A 145 17.00 7.06 14.52
CA PRO A 145 15.70 6.81 13.93
C PRO A 145 14.99 8.11 13.55
N LEU A 146 14.35 8.13 12.37
CA LEU A 146 13.50 9.24 11.97
C LEU A 146 12.20 9.24 12.78
N SER A 147 11.70 10.44 13.07
CA SER A 147 10.38 10.62 13.68
C SER A 147 9.29 9.96 12.83
N PRO A 148 8.17 9.52 13.42
CA PRO A 148 7.05 8.98 12.67
C PRO A 148 6.52 9.95 11.62
N VAL A 149 6.00 9.38 10.54
CA VAL A 149 5.21 10.14 9.57
C VAL A 149 3.92 10.55 10.24
N ILE A 150 3.64 11.83 10.26
CA ILE A 150 2.39 12.42 10.74
C ILE A 150 1.68 13.13 9.59
N GLY A 151 0.37 13.29 9.71
CA GLY A 151 -0.35 13.98 8.65
C GLY A 151 -1.85 14.01 8.84
N SER A 152 -2.55 14.26 7.74
CA SER A 152 -4.00 14.23 7.69
C SER A 152 -4.49 13.76 6.33
N ASN A 153 -5.66 13.14 6.33
CA ASN A 153 -6.42 12.82 5.14
C ASN A 153 -7.76 13.53 5.20
N ALA A 154 -8.13 14.19 4.09
CA ALA A 154 -9.46 14.74 3.87
C ALA A 154 -10.03 14.09 2.61
N GLU A 155 -11.28 13.66 2.67
CA GLU A 155 -11.98 12.99 1.59
C GLU A 155 -13.44 13.44 1.55
N ALA A 156 -13.99 13.58 0.34
CA ALA A 156 -15.41 13.80 0.13
C ALA A 156 -15.85 12.99 -1.09
N GLY A 157 -17.09 12.48 -1.05
CA GLY A 157 -17.55 11.62 -2.12
C GLY A 157 -19.05 11.38 -2.13
N LEU A 158 -19.46 10.59 -3.11
CA LEU A 158 -20.82 10.13 -3.32
C LEU A 158 -20.85 8.61 -3.36
N LYS A 159 -21.88 8.02 -2.79
CA LYS A 159 -22.20 6.59 -2.88
C LYS A 159 -23.59 6.44 -3.44
N ALA A 160 -23.73 5.61 -4.45
CA ALA A 160 -25.01 5.36 -5.08
C ALA A 160 -25.29 3.87 -5.26
N GLU A 161 -26.53 3.48 -5.05
CA GLU A 161 -27.07 2.16 -5.40
C GLU A 161 -27.93 2.31 -6.65
N LEU A 162 -27.50 1.68 -7.73
CA LEU A 162 -28.10 1.81 -9.05
C LEU A 162 -28.84 0.51 -9.43
N PHE A 163 -29.78 0.61 -10.36
CA PHE A 163 -30.52 -0.53 -10.95
C PHE A 163 -31.12 -1.45 -9.88
N GLU A 164 -32.00 -0.91 -9.04
CA GLU A 164 -32.63 -1.67 -7.95
C GLU A 164 -31.61 -2.25 -6.96
N ARG A 165 -30.57 -1.48 -6.63
CA ARG A 165 -29.47 -1.85 -5.71
C ARG A 165 -28.56 -2.97 -6.21
N ARG A 166 -28.61 -3.28 -7.50
CA ARG A 166 -27.76 -4.32 -8.10
C ARG A 166 -26.34 -3.87 -8.36
N ILE A 167 -26.11 -2.59 -8.60
CA ILE A 167 -24.79 -1.99 -8.81
C ILE A 167 -24.56 -0.93 -7.76
N GLN A 168 -23.42 -1.01 -7.08
CA GLN A 168 -22.89 0.04 -6.22
C GLN A 168 -21.95 0.92 -7.03
N ALA A 169 -22.07 2.24 -6.90
CA ALA A 169 -21.17 3.22 -7.47
C ALA A 169 -20.60 4.09 -6.36
N HIS A 170 -19.33 4.39 -6.45
CA HIS A 170 -18.61 5.25 -5.52
C HIS A 170 -17.75 6.24 -6.28
N PHE A 171 -17.81 7.50 -5.91
CA PHE A 171 -16.91 8.56 -6.36
C PHE A 171 -16.34 9.28 -5.17
N ALA A 172 -15.04 9.47 -5.13
CA ALA A 172 -14.35 10.21 -4.09
C ALA A 172 -13.31 11.17 -4.66
N VAL A 173 -13.10 12.28 -3.99
CA VAL A 173 -11.93 13.14 -4.12
C VAL A 173 -11.21 13.20 -2.80
N PHE A 174 -9.89 13.12 -2.82
CA PHE A 174 -9.11 13.08 -1.59
C PHE A 174 -7.86 13.96 -1.63
N GLN A 175 -7.43 14.33 -0.45
CA GLN A 175 -6.15 14.97 -0.21
C GLN A 175 -5.51 14.40 1.06
N THR A 176 -4.32 13.82 0.93
CA THR A 176 -3.47 13.41 2.05
C THR A 176 -2.27 14.34 2.14
N LYS A 177 -1.99 14.86 3.33
CA LYS A 177 -0.78 15.62 3.64
C LYS A 177 0.05 14.83 4.64
N GLN A 178 1.36 14.81 4.45
CA GLN A 178 2.28 14.08 5.32
C GLN A 178 3.55 14.91 5.57
N ASP A 179 3.99 14.89 6.81
CA ASP A 179 5.25 15.43 7.27
C ASP A 179 6.12 14.31 7.84
N ASN A 180 7.42 14.56 7.96
CA ASN A 180 8.43 13.59 8.35
C ASN A 180 8.54 12.38 7.40
N PHE A 181 8.15 12.50 6.14
CA PHE A 181 8.24 11.41 5.19
C PHE A 181 9.72 11.09 4.90
N GLY A 182 10.14 9.84 5.15
CA GLY A 182 11.53 9.41 4.96
C GLY A 182 11.87 9.26 3.48
N VAL A 183 12.81 10.08 3.00
CA VAL A 183 13.36 10.02 1.64
C VAL A 183 14.83 9.66 1.74
N ARG A 184 15.35 8.81 0.86
CA ARG A 184 16.77 8.46 0.84
C ARG A 184 17.64 9.72 0.74
N ASP A 185 18.64 9.83 1.61
CA ASP A 185 19.66 10.88 1.53
C ASP A 185 20.65 10.54 0.40
N SER A 186 20.36 11.07 -0.81
CA SER A 186 21.18 10.79 -1.99
C SER A 186 22.58 11.43 -1.94
N ALA A 187 22.82 12.36 -1.01
CA ALA A 187 24.13 12.96 -0.79
C ALA A 187 25.09 12.00 -0.06
N ILE A 188 24.57 10.97 0.59
CA ILE A 188 25.36 10.00 1.35
C ILE A 188 25.24 8.63 0.70
N THR A 189 26.35 8.11 0.20
CA THR A 189 26.44 6.78 -0.42
C THR A 189 26.99 5.72 0.53
N THR A 190 27.63 6.13 1.62
CA THR A 190 28.20 5.24 2.62
C THR A 190 27.09 4.63 3.47
N PRO A 191 26.99 3.31 3.56
CA PRO A 191 26.03 2.67 4.43
C PRO A 191 26.26 2.97 5.92
N LEU A 192 25.19 2.96 6.68
CA LEU A 192 25.21 3.00 8.15
C LEU A 192 25.84 1.72 8.73
N PRO A 193 26.20 1.69 10.01
CA PRO A 193 26.81 0.50 10.65
C PRO A 193 26.00 -0.81 10.53
N ASP A 194 24.67 -0.70 10.32
CA ASP A 194 23.79 -1.86 10.10
C ASP A 194 23.61 -2.22 8.61
N GLY A 195 24.37 -1.59 7.71
CA GLY A 195 24.31 -1.80 6.27
C GLY A 195 23.16 -1.05 5.57
N SER A 196 22.27 -0.39 6.29
CA SER A 196 21.21 0.41 5.69
C SER A 196 21.76 1.75 5.15
N LEU A 197 21.03 2.33 4.21
CA LEU A 197 21.36 3.66 3.70
C LEU A 197 20.64 4.73 4.53
N PRO A 198 21.23 5.91 4.70
CA PRO A 198 20.62 6.99 5.46
C PRO A 198 19.46 7.65 4.70
N TYR A 199 18.53 8.19 5.46
CA TYR A 199 17.33 8.89 5.00
C TYR A 199 17.25 10.27 5.64
N VAL A 200 16.52 11.18 5.02
CA VAL A 200 16.12 12.47 5.57
C VAL A 200 14.62 12.55 5.68
N ALA A 201 14.13 13.15 6.75
CA ALA A 201 12.70 13.46 6.88
C ALA A 201 12.37 14.70 6.05
N VAL A 202 11.34 14.59 5.21
CA VAL A 202 10.82 15.71 4.41
C VAL A 202 9.40 16.02 4.81
N ASN A 203 9.06 17.32 4.79
CA ASN A 203 7.74 17.83 5.15
C ASN A 203 7.00 18.30 3.91
N GLY A 204 5.66 18.45 4.04
CA GLY A 204 4.82 19.00 2.98
C GLY A 204 4.57 18.05 1.82
N THR A 205 4.73 16.73 2.02
CA THR A 205 4.31 15.74 1.03
C THR A 205 2.79 15.75 0.92
N LYS A 206 2.30 15.84 -0.31
CA LYS A 206 0.88 15.94 -0.60
C LYS A 206 0.49 14.94 -1.68
N SER A 207 -0.50 14.10 -1.39
CA SER A 207 -1.17 13.27 -2.38
C SER A 207 -2.58 13.80 -2.63
N THR A 208 -2.95 13.99 -3.90
CA THR A 208 -4.30 14.42 -4.30
C THR A 208 -4.78 13.55 -5.43
N GLY A 209 -6.07 13.26 -5.42
CA GLY A 209 -6.63 12.42 -6.45
C GLY A 209 -8.14 12.30 -6.40
N PHE A 210 -8.63 11.43 -7.26
CA PHE A 210 -10.01 10.96 -7.25
C PHE A 210 -10.05 9.45 -7.50
N GLU A 211 -11.14 8.85 -7.05
CA GLU A 211 -11.48 7.46 -7.28
C GLU A 211 -12.91 7.35 -7.78
N LEU A 212 -13.12 6.47 -8.76
CA LEU A 212 -14.43 6.14 -9.31
C LEU A 212 -14.53 4.62 -9.37
N GLU A 213 -15.53 4.06 -8.72
CA GLU A 213 -15.72 2.62 -8.64
C GLU A 213 -17.16 2.24 -8.95
N PHE A 214 -17.33 1.12 -9.67
CA PHE A 214 -18.59 0.46 -9.92
C PHE A 214 -18.43 -1.03 -9.69
N ALA A 215 -19.36 -1.66 -8.99
CA ALA A 215 -19.35 -3.11 -8.82
C ALA A 215 -20.76 -3.64 -8.59
N GLY A 216 -21.07 -4.78 -9.21
CA GLY A 216 -22.35 -5.43 -8.97
C GLY A 216 -22.80 -6.35 -10.10
N MET A 217 -24.11 -6.62 -10.13
CA MET A 217 -24.77 -7.48 -11.10
C MET A 217 -25.51 -6.62 -12.14
N ALA A 218 -24.93 -6.46 -13.33
CA ALA A 218 -25.62 -5.75 -14.45
C ALA A 218 -26.91 -6.49 -14.85
N THR A 219 -26.86 -7.82 -14.84
CA THR A 219 -28.01 -8.70 -14.94
C THR A 219 -27.89 -9.82 -13.90
N ARG A 220 -28.87 -10.73 -13.80
CA ARG A 220 -28.76 -11.91 -12.92
C ARG A 220 -27.58 -12.84 -13.25
N GLN A 221 -27.06 -12.74 -14.47
CA GLN A 221 -26.01 -13.59 -15.01
C GLN A 221 -24.70 -12.84 -15.24
N TRP A 222 -24.71 -11.50 -15.19
CA TRP A 222 -23.58 -10.69 -15.57
C TRP A 222 -23.09 -9.83 -14.41
N ARG A 223 -21.92 -10.20 -13.87
CA ARG A 223 -21.18 -9.41 -12.88
C ARG A 223 -20.21 -8.50 -13.60
N VAL A 224 -20.17 -7.25 -13.16
CA VAL A 224 -19.25 -6.23 -13.67
C VAL A 224 -18.57 -5.50 -12.50
N SER A 225 -17.33 -5.08 -12.73
CA SER A 225 -16.61 -4.16 -11.85
C SER A 225 -15.77 -3.22 -12.70
N ALA A 226 -15.65 -1.98 -12.27
CA ALA A 226 -14.76 -0.99 -12.86
C ALA A 226 -14.22 -0.07 -11.77
N GLY A 227 -12.94 0.24 -11.81
CA GLY A 227 -12.27 1.17 -10.91
C GLY A 227 -11.32 2.06 -11.72
N LEU A 228 -11.41 3.36 -11.49
CA LEU A 228 -10.49 4.36 -12.03
C LEU A 228 -9.96 5.20 -10.88
N THR A 229 -8.67 5.13 -10.63
CA THR A 229 -7.98 5.95 -9.65
C THR A 229 -7.02 6.90 -10.35
N ARG A 230 -7.05 8.16 -9.94
CA ARG A 230 -5.98 9.12 -10.20
C ARG A 230 -5.38 9.56 -8.87
N ALA A 231 -4.07 9.41 -8.73
CA ALA A 231 -3.34 9.87 -7.56
C ALA A 231 -2.05 10.57 -8.00
N LYS A 232 -1.82 11.78 -7.50
CA LYS A 232 -0.58 12.53 -7.75
C LYS A 232 0.08 12.88 -6.43
N VAL A 233 1.32 12.46 -6.27
CA VAL A 233 2.14 12.74 -5.08
C VAL A 233 3.13 13.85 -5.41
N THR A 234 3.13 14.91 -4.62
CA THR A 234 4.04 16.05 -4.76
C THR A 234 4.66 16.41 -3.41
N ARG A 235 5.82 17.01 -3.43
CA ARG A 235 6.46 17.66 -2.27
C ARG A 235 6.47 19.16 -2.48
N ALA A 236 6.21 19.94 -1.45
CA ALA A 236 6.41 21.37 -1.51
C ALA A 236 7.93 21.70 -1.60
N PRO A 237 8.33 22.70 -2.41
CA PRO A 237 7.44 23.52 -3.22
C PRO A 237 7.14 23.00 -4.62
N THR A 238 7.90 22.06 -5.22
CA THR A 238 7.67 21.64 -6.63
C THR A 238 8.15 20.23 -6.98
N ASP A 239 8.87 19.55 -6.10
CA ASP A 239 9.47 18.26 -6.44
C ASP A 239 8.45 17.14 -6.47
N LEU A 240 8.46 16.35 -7.51
CA LEU A 240 7.79 15.06 -7.53
C LEU A 240 8.50 14.13 -6.53
N ILE A 241 7.83 13.71 -5.48
CA ILE A 241 8.32 12.62 -4.63
C ILE A 241 7.94 11.33 -5.31
N TYR A 242 8.92 10.74 -5.98
CA TYR A 242 8.89 9.39 -6.52
C TYR A 242 7.59 9.00 -7.19
N ALA A 243 7.58 9.30 -8.41
CA ALA A 243 6.58 8.80 -9.33
C ALA A 243 6.95 7.40 -9.87
N ASN A 244 7.47 6.51 -9.07
CA ASN A 244 7.47 5.10 -9.43
C ASN A 244 6.05 4.50 -9.35
N MET A 245 5.06 5.38 -9.34
CA MET A 245 3.63 5.06 -9.36
C MET A 245 2.97 5.71 -10.56
N PRO A 246 2.07 5.03 -11.25
CA PRO A 246 1.31 5.64 -12.33
C PRO A 246 0.35 6.69 -11.76
N ASP A 247 0.17 7.82 -12.47
CA ASP A 247 -0.84 8.83 -12.11
C ASP A 247 -2.26 8.29 -12.24
N TYR A 248 -2.49 7.37 -13.18
CA TYR A 248 -3.78 6.74 -13.44
C TYR A 248 -3.69 5.22 -13.41
N LEU A 249 -4.66 4.60 -12.76
CA LEU A 249 -4.88 3.17 -12.74
C LEU A 249 -6.34 2.89 -13.11
N LEU A 250 -6.56 2.08 -14.15
CA LEU A 250 -7.87 1.58 -14.56
C LEU A 250 -7.91 0.06 -14.35
N GLN A 251 -8.95 -0.40 -13.69
CA GLN A 251 -9.24 -1.81 -13.51
C GLN A 251 -10.66 -2.10 -13.99
N LEU A 252 -10.80 -3.08 -14.86
CA LEU A 252 -12.11 -3.56 -15.34
C LEU A 252 -12.20 -5.05 -15.08
N GLY A 253 -13.34 -5.52 -14.63
CA GLY A 253 -13.61 -6.93 -14.40
C GLY A 253 -15.00 -7.30 -14.89
N THR A 254 -15.13 -8.48 -15.46
CA THR A 254 -16.40 -9.00 -15.93
C THR A 254 -16.47 -10.52 -15.79
N ASP A 255 -17.64 -11.01 -15.42
CA ASP A 255 -17.99 -12.42 -15.39
C ASP A 255 -19.41 -12.61 -15.89
N TYR A 256 -19.58 -13.46 -16.88
CA TYR A 256 -20.86 -13.80 -17.46
C TYR A 256 -21.14 -15.29 -17.38
N GLN A 257 -22.26 -15.65 -16.74
CA GLN A 257 -22.80 -17.01 -16.71
C GLN A 257 -23.68 -17.20 -17.93
N LEU A 258 -23.32 -18.12 -18.82
CA LEU A 258 -24.13 -18.41 -19.98
C LEU A 258 -25.47 -19.07 -19.59
N SER A 259 -26.41 -19.16 -20.52
CA SER A 259 -27.74 -19.73 -20.33
C SER A 259 -28.03 -20.86 -21.31
N GLY A 260 -29.17 -21.53 -21.12
CA GLY A 260 -29.60 -22.63 -21.99
C GLY A 260 -28.66 -23.84 -21.94
N ALA A 261 -28.31 -24.40 -23.07
CA ALA A 261 -27.40 -25.54 -23.19
C ALA A 261 -25.97 -25.26 -22.67
N LEU A 262 -25.58 -24.00 -22.61
CA LEU A 262 -24.29 -23.54 -22.11
C LEU A 262 -24.35 -23.02 -20.66
N ALA A 263 -25.43 -23.24 -19.95
CA ALA A 263 -25.57 -22.81 -18.55
C ALA A 263 -24.42 -23.26 -17.60
N PRO A 264 -23.74 -24.41 -17.81
CA PRO A 264 -22.57 -24.76 -17.04
C PRO A 264 -21.32 -23.92 -17.31
N LEU A 265 -21.28 -23.10 -18.37
CA LEU A 265 -20.13 -22.29 -18.77
C LEU A 265 -20.24 -20.88 -18.22
N SER A 266 -19.20 -20.44 -17.50
CA SER A 266 -18.96 -19.03 -17.21
C SER A 266 -17.72 -18.54 -17.94
N VAL A 267 -17.79 -17.32 -18.45
CA VAL A 267 -16.65 -16.63 -19.10
C VAL A 267 -16.43 -15.29 -18.42
N GLY A 268 -15.19 -14.90 -18.30
CA GLY A 268 -14.84 -13.67 -17.63
C GLY A 268 -13.42 -13.24 -17.91
N GLY A 269 -13.08 -12.08 -17.40
CA GLY A 269 -11.74 -11.55 -17.50
C GLY A 269 -11.57 -10.26 -16.72
N ASN A 270 -10.34 -9.83 -16.62
CA ASN A 270 -9.99 -8.54 -16.05
C ASN A 270 -8.93 -7.85 -16.90
N LEU A 271 -9.09 -6.55 -17.03
CA LEU A 271 -8.12 -5.65 -17.64
C LEU A 271 -7.59 -4.72 -16.55
N THR A 272 -6.28 -4.65 -16.41
CA THR A 272 -5.60 -3.64 -15.61
C THR A 272 -4.78 -2.78 -16.55
N TRP A 273 -5.02 -1.47 -16.54
CA TRP A 273 -4.24 -0.50 -17.30
C TRP A 273 -3.66 0.54 -16.35
N GLN A 274 -2.43 0.91 -16.59
CA GLN A 274 -1.76 2.00 -15.86
C GLN A 274 -1.12 3.00 -16.82
N SER A 275 -1.09 4.27 -16.43
CA SER A 275 -0.37 5.30 -17.17
C SER A 275 1.14 5.08 -17.12
N ALA A 276 1.87 5.88 -17.89
CA ALA A 276 3.33 5.90 -17.84
C ALA A 276 3.83 6.18 -16.41
N ILE A 277 4.99 5.62 -16.09
CA ILE A 277 5.73 5.86 -14.85
C ILE A 277 7.04 6.52 -15.21
N GLU A 278 7.44 7.55 -14.47
CA GLU A 278 8.70 8.25 -14.66
C GLU A 278 9.56 8.15 -13.41
N GLY A 279 10.79 7.67 -13.56
CA GLY A 279 11.82 7.70 -12.52
C GLY A 279 12.78 8.85 -12.78
N PHE A 280 12.84 9.80 -11.86
CA PHE A 280 13.71 10.98 -11.99
C PHE A 280 15.05 10.77 -11.28
N ASN A 281 16.08 11.47 -11.77
CA ASN A 281 17.41 11.48 -11.16
C ASN A 281 18.04 10.07 -11.01
N ILE A 282 17.79 9.19 -11.98
CA ILE A 282 18.42 7.89 -12.00
C ILE A 282 19.91 8.06 -12.33
N PRO A 283 20.84 7.54 -11.51
CA PRO A 283 22.27 7.63 -11.79
C PRO A 283 22.62 7.02 -13.15
N HIS A 284 23.40 7.76 -13.94
CA HIS A 284 23.90 7.35 -15.24
C HIS A 284 25.36 7.82 -15.39
N PRO A 285 26.23 7.18 -16.17
CA PRO A 285 27.62 7.60 -16.35
C PRO A 285 27.80 9.05 -16.81
N SER A 286 26.84 9.61 -17.54
CA SER A 286 26.83 11.02 -17.99
C SER A 286 26.12 11.98 -17.02
N GLY A 287 25.76 11.55 -15.79
CA GLY A 287 25.04 12.35 -14.82
C GLY A 287 23.77 11.64 -14.31
N THR A 288 22.64 12.34 -14.27
CA THR A 288 21.34 11.76 -13.93
C THR A 288 20.40 11.82 -15.13
N VAL A 289 19.58 10.81 -15.28
CA VAL A 289 18.59 10.70 -16.37
C VAL A 289 17.18 10.45 -15.80
N THR A 290 16.18 10.84 -16.57
CA THR A 290 14.79 10.44 -16.35
C THR A 290 14.51 9.18 -17.17
N VAL A 291 14.14 8.11 -16.49
CA VAL A 291 13.71 6.86 -17.13
C VAL A 291 12.19 6.83 -17.16
N LYS A 292 11.62 6.53 -18.32
CA LYS A 292 10.17 6.46 -18.52
C LYS A 292 9.77 5.05 -18.92
N GLN A 293 8.83 4.49 -18.17
CA GLN A 293 8.09 3.29 -18.55
C GLN A 293 6.83 3.70 -19.31
N SER A 294 6.61 3.14 -20.50
CA SER A 294 5.38 3.35 -21.26
C SER A 294 4.15 2.86 -20.51
N PRO A 295 2.95 3.36 -20.83
CA PRO A 295 1.70 2.82 -20.31
C PRO A 295 1.63 1.31 -20.54
N LYS A 296 1.02 0.59 -19.59
CA LYS A 296 0.95 -0.87 -19.61
C LYS A 296 -0.47 -1.35 -19.43
N ALA A 297 -0.87 -2.31 -20.23
CA ALA A 297 -2.15 -3.01 -20.09
C ALA A 297 -1.90 -4.51 -19.89
N ILE A 298 -2.60 -5.13 -18.96
CA ILE A 298 -2.58 -6.56 -18.69
C ILE A 298 -4.02 -7.05 -18.79
N LEU A 299 -4.24 -8.03 -19.68
CA LEU A 299 -5.55 -8.65 -19.89
C LEU A 299 -5.48 -10.12 -19.48
N ASN A 300 -6.29 -10.53 -18.52
CA ASN A 300 -6.45 -11.91 -18.13
C ASN A 300 -7.86 -12.37 -18.51
N LEU A 301 -7.96 -13.57 -19.07
CA LEU A 301 -9.22 -14.18 -19.50
C LEU A 301 -9.41 -15.52 -18.79
N ARG A 302 -10.66 -15.89 -18.54
CA ARG A 302 -11.00 -17.21 -17.99
C ARG A 302 -12.28 -17.75 -18.58
N ALA A 303 -12.34 -19.06 -18.70
CA ALA A 303 -13.54 -19.81 -18.97
C ALA A 303 -13.63 -20.98 -17.99
N SER A 304 -14.77 -21.16 -17.33
CA SER A 304 -14.99 -22.20 -16.32
C SER A 304 -16.23 -23.00 -16.66
N TRP A 305 -16.08 -24.33 -16.71
CA TRP A 305 -17.19 -25.26 -16.96
C TRP A 305 -17.50 -26.06 -15.68
N GLN A 306 -18.74 -26.04 -15.25
CA GLN A 306 -19.22 -26.78 -14.10
C GLN A 306 -19.85 -28.11 -14.59
N PHE A 307 -19.17 -29.22 -14.38
CA PHE A 307 -19.69 -30.55 -14.77
C PHE A 307 -20.79 -31.05 -13.83
N ASN A 308 -20.61 -30.79 -12.55
CA ASN A 308 -21.58 -31.10 -11.50
C ASN A 308 -21.25 -30.26 -10.24
N PRO A 309 -22.06 -30.29 -9.15
CA PRO A 309 -21.81 -29.47 -7.95
C PRO A 309 -20.45 -29.66 -7.28
N LYS A 310 -19.73 -30.74 -7.59
CA LYS A 310 -18.44 -31.07 -6.94
C LYS A 310 -17.24 -30.94 -7.89
N VAL A 311 -17.45 -30.84 -9.20
CA VAL A 311 -16.39 -30.87 -10.20
C VAL A 311 -16.54 -29.75 -11.20
N SER A 312 -15.49 -28.96 -11.36
CA SER A 312 -15.39 -27.91 -12.38
C SER A 312 -14.00 -27.95 -13.04
N ALA A 313 -13.91 -27.44 -14.26
CA ALA A 313 -12.64 -27.16 -14.92
C ALA A 313 -12.57 -25.70 -15.31
N THR A 314 -11.40 -25.10 -15.14
CA THR A 314 -11.16 -23.69 -15.48
C THR A 314 -9.92 -23.59 -16.37
N LEU A 315 -10.09 -22.91 -17.50
CA LEU A 315 -8.99 -22.44 -18.36
C LEU A 315 -8.76 -20.96 -18.06
N ALA A 316 -7.52 -20.60 -17.78
CA ALA A 316 -7.12 -19.22 -17.59
C ALA A 316 -5.95 -18.87 -18.50
N VAL A 317 -6.02 -17.69 -19.11
CA VAL A 317 -4.95 -17.10 -19.92
C VAL A 317 -4.56 -15.81 -19.24
N ASN A 318 -3.32 -15.72 -18.79
CA ASN A 318 -2.76 -14.55 -18.10
C ASN A 318 -1.65 -13.95 -18.97
N ASN A 319 -1.65 -12.63 -19.04
CA ASN A 319 -0.60 -11.89 -19.76
C ASN A 319 0.45 -11.35 -18.78
#